data_e8366d917a5a312d3ad220be60c84c71
#
_entry.id   e8366d917a5a312d3ad220be60c84c71
#
_cell.length_a   1.000
_cell.length_b   1.000
_cell.length_c   1.000
_cell.angle_alpha   90.00
_cell.angle_beta   90.00
_cell.angle_gamma   90.00
#
_symmetry.space_group_name_H-M   'P 1'
#
loop_
_entity.id
_entity.type
_entity.pdbx_description
1 polymer ?
#
loop_
_entity_poly.entity_id
_entity_poly.type
_entity_poly.pdbx_seq_one_letter_code
_entity_poly.pdbx_strand_id
1 'polypeptide(L)'
;QRGYQWEDTIVKRFKKTENWKAFRLGSPSIALPDVLAVNTKQSTIFTIEAKSGTSTSLPVPADQIERCLEWIKTFDIYKNKQVLLAFKFLSKKRIDVGVYKNRELREFFKIWDETLEITDCVCTYDGKIYSKINGERKELDLKECKMPFKTKQRTSA
;
A
#
# COMPACT_ATOMS: atom_id res chain seq x y z
N GLN A 1 -16.62 6.39 1.82
CA GLN A 1 -16.09 7.23 0.75
C GLN A 1 -14.67 7.72 1.01
N ARG A 2 -14.31 7.95 2.26
CA ARG A 2 -12.93 8.28 2.62
C ARG A 2 -11.94 7.17 2.23
N GLY A 3 -12.36 5.91 2.31
CA GLY A 3 -11.51 4.78 2.00
C GLY A 3 -11.07 4.70 0.54
N TYR A 4 -11.81 5.31 -0.37
CA TYR A 4 -11.52 5.24 -1.80
C TYR A 4 -10.67 6.38 -2.32
N GLN A 5 -10.50 7.45 -1.55
CA GLN A 5 -9.74 8.62 -2.01
C GLN A 5 -8.26 8.31 -2.27
N TRP A 6 -7.66 7.53 -1.39
CA TRP A 6 -6.26 7.12 -1.56
C TRP A 6 -6.09 6.23 -2.78
N GLU A 7 -6.97 5.25 -2.95
CA GLU A 7 -6.96 4.38 -4.13
C GLU A 7 -7.11 5.19 -5.41
N ASP A 8 -8.06 6.13 -5.44
CA ASP A 8 -8.28 7.01 -6.59
C ASP A 8 -7.04 7.87 -6.88
N THR A 9 -6.38 8.36 -5.84
CA THR A 9 -5.15 9.14 -5.99
C THR A 9 -4.05 8.32 -6.65
N ILE A 10 -3.86 7.09 -6.20
CA ILE A 10 -2.87 6.18 -6.78
C ILE A 10 -3.16 5.94 -8.26
N VAL A 11 -4.41 5.61 -8.58
CA VAL A 11 -4.83 5.37 -9.96
C VAL A 11 -4.57 6.58 -10.84
N LYS A 12 -4.94 7.78 -10.38
CA LYS A 12 -4.74 9.02 -11.13
C LYS A 12 -3.26 9.30 -11.37
N ARG A 13 -2.41 9.03 -10.40
CA ARG A 13 -0.96 9.23 -10.56
C ARG A 13 -0.38 8.29 -11.61
N PHE A 14 -0.78 7.02 -11.61
CA PHE A 14 -0.36 6.09 -12.67
C PHE A 14 -0.80 6.55 -14.04
N LYS A 15 -2.04 7.03 -14.17
CA LYS A 15 -2.59 7.46 -15.46
C LYS A 15 -1.84 8.65 -16.07
N LYS A 16 -1.16 9.44 -15.25
CA LYS A 16 -0.36 10.57 -15.72
C LYS A 16 1.05 10.16 -16.18
N THR A 17 1.42 8.90 -15.99
CA THR A 17 2.71 8.39 -16.40
C THR A 17 2.59 7.63 -17.71
N GLU A 18 3.69 7.60 -18.49
CA GLU A 18 3.69 6.87 -19.74
C GLU A 18 3.64 5.36 -19.50
N ASN A 19 2.87 4.68 -20.34
CA ASN A 19 2.83 3.22 -20.43
C ASN A 19 2.20 2.51 -19.23
N TRP A 20 1.72 3.24 -18.26
CA TRP A 20 1.01 2.65 -17.12
C TRP A 20 -0.49 2.76 -17.30
N LYS A 21 -1.17 1.69 -16.94
CA LYS A 21 -2.62 1.67 -16.75
C LYS A 21 -2.91 1.17 -15.37
N ALA A 22 -3.84 1.81 -14.70
CA ALA A 22 -4.23 1.41 -13.36
C ALA A 22 -5.72 1.63 -13.18
N PHE A 23 -6.32 0.82 -12.34
CA PHE A 23 -7.73 0.95 -12.02
C PHE A 23 -8.01 0.35 -10.65
N ARG A 24 -9.03 0.91 -10.01
CA ARG A 24 -9.56 0.34 -8.79
C ARG A 24 -10.33 -0.92 -9.15
N LEU A 25 -10.11 -1.95 -8.33
CA LEU A 25 -10.91 -3.17 -8.40
C LEU A 25 -12.08 -3.10 -7.41
N GLY A 26 -12.49 -1.89 -7.08
CA GLY A 26 -13.52 -1.61 -6.10
C GLY A 26 -14.79 -2.39 -6.38
N SER A 27 -15.02 -3.38 -5.60
CA SER A 27 -16.16 -4.26 -5.69
C SER A 27 -16.59 -4.60 -4.27
N PRO A 28 -17.87 -4.85 -4.03
CA PRO A 28 -18.27 -5.43 -2.77
C PRO A 28 -17.66 -6.82 -2.56
N SER A 29 -17.06 -7.40 -3.58
CA SER A 29 -16.31 -8.65 -3.44
C SER A 29 -15.06 -8.43 -2.63
N ILE A 30 -14.92 -9.22 -1.57
CA ILE A 30 -13.79 -9.16 -0.65
C ILE A 30 -12.54 -9.84 -1.18
N ALA A 31 -12.61 -10.44 -2.38
CA ALA A 31 -11.54 -11.28 -2.91
C ALA A 31 -10.58 -10.54 -3.86
N LEU A 32 -10.72 -9.24 -4.03
CA LEU A 32 -9.92 -8.46 -4.97
C LEU A 32 -8.93 -7.53 -4.27
N PRO A 33 -7.74 -7.33 -4.84
CA PRO A 33 -6.88 -6.22 -4.42
C PRO A 33 -7.59 -4.87 -4.61
N ASP A 34 -7.11 -3.83 -3.95
CA ASP A 34 -7.69 -2.49 -4.09
C ASP A 34 -7.42 -1.88 -5.45
N VAL A 35 -6.19 -2.02 -5.93
CA VAL A 35 -5.73 -1.41 -7.18
C VAL A 35 -4.88 -2.41 -7.97
N LEU A 36 -5.05 -2.39 -9.28
CA LEU A 36 -4.18 -3.10 -10.21
C LEU A 36 -3.50 -2.07 -11.11
N ALA A 37 -2.19 -2.17 -11.24
CA ALA A 37 -1.41 -1.29 -12.10
C ALA A 37 -0.52 -2.11 -13.03
N VAL A 38 -0.54 -1.77 -14.32
CA VAL A 38 0.08 -2.57 -15.37
C VAL A 38 0.90 -1.69 -16.29
N ASN A 39 2.11 -2.15 -16.59
CA ASN A 39 2.97 -1.58 -17.64
C ASN A 39 3.40 -2.72 -18.56
N THR A 40 2.75 -2.85 -19.71
CA THR A 40 3.05 -3.95 -20.64
C THR A 40 4.39 -3.79 -21.33
N LYS A 41 4.86 -2.56 -21.54
CA LYS A 41 6.17 -2.33 -22.17
C LYS A 41 7.31 -2.78 -21.30
N GLN A 42 7.19 -2.59 -19.98
CA GLN A 42 8.21 -3.01 -19.02
C GLN A 42 7.90 -4.39 -18.42
N SER A 43 6.84 -5.03 -18.87
CA SER A 43 6.39 -6.32 -18.33
C SER A 43 6.29 -6.30 -16.81
N THR A 44 5.63 -5.27 -16.28
CA THR A 44 5.49 -5.04 -14.83
C THR A 44 4.03 -4.96 -14.44
N ILE A 45 3.68 -5.62 -13.36
CA ILE A 45 2.34 -5.57 -12.81
C ILE A 45 2.40 -5.49 -11.28
N PHE A 46 1.55 -4.65 -10.71
CA PHE A 46 1.40 -4.51 -9.27
C PHE A 46 -0.03 -4.82 -8.85
N THR A 47 -0.19 -5.61 -7.81
CA THR A 47 -1.43 -5.64 -7.04
C THR A 47 -1.16 -4.82 -5.78
N ILE A 48 -2.08 -3.93 -5.45
CA ILE A 48 -1.85 -2.93 -4.41
C ILE A 48 -2.96 -2.98 -3.37
N GLU A 49 -2.57 -3.05 -2.12
CA GLU A 49 -3.45 -2.86 -0.98
C GLU A 49 -3.19 -1.48 -0.41
N ALA A 50 -4.22 -0.65 -0.32
CA ALA A 50 -4.08 0.77 0.04
C ALA A 50 -4.74 1.05 1.38
N LYS A 51 -4.01 1.71 2.27
CA LYS A 51 -4.48 2.11 3.60
C LYS A 51 -4.17 3.58 3.84
N SER A 52 -5.13 4.31 4.37
CA SER A 52 -4.93 5.71 4.74
C SER A 52 -5.63 6.02 6.04
N GLY A 53 -5.16 7.03 6.75
CA GLY A 53 -5.82 7.44 7.97
C GLY A 53 -5.08 8.51 8.75
N THR A 54 -5.71 8.89 9.88
CA THR A 54 -5.22 9.91 10.80
C THR A 54 -4.49 9.31 12.00
N SER A 55 -4.44 7.99 12.09
CA SER A 55 -3.75 7.27 13.16
C SER A 55 -2.24 7.37 13.02
N THR A 56 -1.51 7.01 14.08
CA THR A 56 -0.06 6.86 14.05
C THR A 56 0.38 5.53 13.44
N SER A 57 -0.55 4.61 13.25
CA SER A 57 -0.27 3.32 12.62
C SER A 57 -1.46 2.90 11.76
N LEU A 58 -1.16 2.19 10.67
CA LEU A 58 -2.17 1.72 9.72
C LEU A 58 -2.02 0.19 9.60
N PRO A 59 -3.03 -0.57 10.01
CA PRO A 59 -2.95 -2.03 9.95
C PRO A 59 -3.33 -2.57 8.57
N VAL A 60 -2.74 -3.71 8.23
CA VAL A 60 -3.11 -4.50 7.05
C VAL A 60 -3.35 -5.93 7.52
N PRO A 61 -4.59 -6.41 7.49
CA PRO A 61 -4.88 -7.80 7.83
C PRO A 61 -4.21 -8.78 6.87
N ALA A 62 -3.85 -9.94 7.39
CA ALA A 62 -3.18 -10.99 6.63
C ALA A 62 -3.96 -11.42 5.39
N ASP A 63 -5.28 -11.52 5.48
CA ASP A 63 -6.12 -11.94 4.36
C ASP A 63 -6.06 -10.97 3.19
N GLN A 64 -5.84 -9.69 3.45
CA GLN A 64 -5.70 -8.68 2.40
C GLN A 64 -4.37 -8.79 1.66
N ILE A 65 -3.32 -9.16 2.38
CA ILE A 65 -2.02 -9.45 1.75
C ILE A 65 -2.13 -10.72 0.92
N GLU A 66 -2.76 -11.74 1.47
CA GLU A 66 -2.94 -13.03 0.81
C GLU A 66 -3.68 -12.91 -0.52
N ARG A 67 -4.76 -12.12 -0.56
CA ARG A 67 -5.51 -11.94 -1.80
C ARG A 67 -4.69 -11.22 -2.88
N CYS A 68 -3.84 -10.26 -2.48
CA CYS A 68 -2.92 -9.61 -3.42
C CYS A 68 -1.92 -10.61 -3.99
N LEU A 69 -1.40 -11.50 -3.15
CA LEU A 69 -0.47 -12.54 -3.57
C LEU A 69 -1.12 -13.55 -4.51
N GLU A 70 -2.34 -13.97 -4.23
CA GLU A 70 -3.07 -14.89 -5.10
C GLU A 70 -3.28 -14.28 -6.49
N TRP A 71 -3.67 -13.04 -6.54
CA TRP A 71 -3.90 -12.37 -7.81
C TRP A 71 -2.61 -12.16 -8.59
N ILE A 72 -1.52 -11.78 -7.91
CA ILE A 72 -0.26 -11.54 -8.61
C ILE A 72 0.28 -12.82 -9.27
N LYS A 73 0.03 -13.97 -8.68
CA LYS A 73 0.44 -15.26 -9.26
C LYS A 73 -0.28 -15.58 -10.56
N THR A 74 -1.47 -15.03 -10.76
CA THR A 74 -2.26 -15.23 -11.97
C THR A 74 -1.60 -14.60 -13.20
N PHE A 75 -0.73 -13.61 -12.99
CA PHE A 75 -0.12 -12.86 -14.09
C PHE A 75 1.29 -13.36 -14.42
N ASP A 76 1.42 -14.65 -14.65
CA ASP A 76 2.73 -15.30 -14.87
C ASP A 76 3.49 -14.80 -16.08
N ILE A 77 2.78 -14.23 -17.07
CA ILE A 77 3.42 -13.70 -18.28
C ILE A 77 4.25 -12.43 -18.02
N TYR A 78 4.03 -11.77 -16.90
CA TYR A 78 4.79 -10.58 -16.55
C TYR A 78 6.10 -10.93 -15.87
N LYS A 79 7.18 -10.28 -16.30
CA LYS A 79 8.51 -10.53 -15.73
C LYS A 79 8.65 -9.97 -14.32
N ASN A 80 8.02 -8.82 -14.08
CA ASN A 80 8.09 -8.13 -12.79
C ASN A 80 6.69 -8.09 -12.18
N LYS A 81 6.50 -8.91 -11.18
CA LYS A 81 5.22 -9.04 -10.46
C LYS A 81 5.46 -8.72 -9.01
N GLN A 82 4.76 -7.73 -8.48
CA GLN A 82 4.97 -7.34 -7.08
C GLN A 82 3.65 -7.00 -6.41
N VAL A 83 3.56 -7.35 -5.15
CA VAL A 83 2.50 -6.89 -4.25
C VAL A 83 3.03 -5.65 -3.54
N LEU A 84 2.27 -4.57 -3.61
CA LEU A 84 2.61 -3.33 -2.92
C LEU A 84 1.61 -3.05 -1.81
N LEU A 85 2.11 -2.60 -0.68
CA LEU A 85 1.32 -2.04 0.40
C LEU A 85 1.50 -0.52 0.36
N ALA A 86 0.42 0.20 0.11
CA ALA A 86 0.46 1.65 -0.06
C ALA A 86 -0.19 2.33 1.15
N PHE A 87 0.59 3.14 1.86
CA PHE A 87 0.14 3.79 3.08
C PHE A 87 0.15 5.30 2.93
N LYS A 88 -0.93 5.95 3.38
CA LYS A 88 -1.01 7.39 3.42
C LYS A 88 -1.41 7.85 4.82
N PHE A 89 -0.48 8.51 5.49
CA PHE A 89 -0.75 9.17 6.77
C PHE A 89 -1.19 10.59 6.47
N LEU A 90 -2.44 10.89 6.79
CA LEU A 90 -3.03 12.19 6.51
C LEU A 90 -2.36 13.29 7.32
N SER A 91 -2.48 14.53 6.85
CA SER A 91 -1.86 15.70 7.48
C SER A 91 -2.45 16.05 8.86
N LYS A 92 -3.43 15.31 9.30
CA LYS A 92 -4.03 15.44 10.63
C LYS A 92 -3.84 14.15 11.40
N LYS A 93 -3.29 14.25 12.60
CA LYS A 93 -3.16 13.13 13.51
C LYS A 93 -4.31 13.19 14.51
N ARG A 94 -5.04 12.12 14.63
CA ARG A 94 -6.09 12.01 15.64
C ARG A 94 -5.45 11.80 17.01
N ILE A 95 -5.78 12.69 17.95
CA ILE A 95 -5.31 12.61 19.34
C ILE A 95 -6.40 12.01 20.22
N ASP A 96 -7.62 12.41 20.01
CA ASP A 96 -8.80 11.96 20.75
C ASP A 96 -10.02 12.08 19.84
N VAL A 97 -11.18 11.64 20.30
CA VAL A 97 -12.44 11.73 19.54
C VAL A 97 -12.68 13.20 19.14
N GLY A 98 -12.70 13.44 17.81
CA GLY A 98 -12.91 14.78 17.27
C GLY A 98 -11.78 15.77 17.47
N VAL A 99 -10.65 15.36 18.04
CA VAL A 99 -9.50 16.22 18.30
C VAL A 99 -8.32 15.80 17.42
N TYR A 100 -7.80 16.75 16.63
CA TYR A 100 -6.74 16.50 15.67
C TYR A 100 -5.60 17.50 15.86
N LYS A 101 -4.39 17.05 15.55
CA LYS A 101 -3.19 17.87 15.52
C LYS A 101 -2.61 17.81 14.12
N ASN A 102 -2.13 18.94 13.60
CA ASN A 102 -1.47 18.96 12.29
C ASN A 102 -0.16 18.19 12.32
N ARG A 103 0.10 17.49 11.24
CA ARG A 103 1.37 16.79 11.02
C ARG A 103 1.67 16.79 9.53
N GLU A 104 2.89 16.41 9.17
CA GLU A 104 3.27 16.25 7.78
C GLU A 104 2.57 15.04 7.18
N LEU A 105 1.99 15.19 5.98
CA LEU A 105 1.46 14.07 5.23
C LEU A 105 2.62 13.20 4.75
N ARG A 106 2.51 11.89 4.94
CA ARG A 106 3.52 10.94 4.49
C ARG A 106 2.90 9.79 3.73
N GLU A 107 3.58 9.37 2.66
CA GLU A 107 3.16 8.25 1.83
C GLU A 107 4.29 7.24 1.74
N PHE A 108 3.94 5.95 1.82
CA PHE A 108 4.89 4.86 1.70
C PHE A 108 4.34 3.80 0.77
N PHE A 109 5.18 3.27 -0.11
CA PHE A 109 4.84 2.18 -1.02
C PHE A 109 5.83 1.06 -0.77
N LYS A 110 5.41 0.04 -0.03
CA LYS A 110 6.29 -1.05 0.39
C LYS A 110 6.08 -2.28 -0.47
N ILE A 111 7.18 -2.90 -0.90
CA ILE A 111 7.12 -4.15 -1.64
C ILE A 111 6.99 -5.29 -0.63
N TRP A 112 5.94 -6.08 -0.77
CA TRP A 112 5.81 -7.28 0.07
C TRP A 112 6.86 -8.30 -0.32
N ASP A 113 7.55 -8.84 0.67
CA ASP A 113 8.53 -9.90 0.48
C ASP A 113 7.82 -11.26 0.50
N GLU A 114 7.77 -11.90 -0.66
CA GLU A 114 7.04 -13.18 -0.83
C GLU A 114 7.66 -14.34 -0.05
N THR A 115 8.88 -14.19 0.45
CA THR A 115 9.52 -15.22 1.27
C THR A 115 9.04 -15.20 2.72
N LEU A 116 8.35 -14.12 3.11
CA LEU A 116 7.86 -13.99 4.47
C LEU A 116 6.56 -14.77 4.67
N GLU A 117 6.38 -15.26 5.89
CA GLU A 117 5.09 -15.80 6.31
C GLU A 117 4.05 -14.68 6.31
N ILE A 118 2.84 -14.98 5.83
CA ILE A 118 1.77 -14.00 5.78
C ILE A 118 1.19 -13.83 7.18
N THR A 119 1.31 -12.61 7.71
CA THR A 119 0.78 -12.24 9.02
C THR A 119 0.11 -10.89 8.95
N ASP A 120 -0.69 -10.56 9.95
CA ASP A 120 -1.17 -9.20 10.12
C ASP A 120 0.03 -8.27 10.27
N CYS A 121 -0.03 -7.14 9.59
CA CYS A 121 1.05 -6.15 9.62
C CYS A 121 0.53 -4.79 10.02
N VAL A 122 1.44 -3.92 10.41
CA VAL A 122 1.12 -2.53 10.70
C VAL A 122 2.26 -1.65 10.20
N CYS A 123 1.91 -0.53 9.57
CA CYS A 123 2.87 0.50 9.19
C CYS A 123 2.77 1.64 10.19
N THR A 124 3.90 2.10 10.70
CA THR A 124 3.94 3.25 11.59
C THR A 124 4.28 4.52 10.80
N TYR A 125 4.05 5.67 11.43
CA TYR A 125 4.20 6.98 10.78
C TYR A 125 5.61 7.23 10.26
N ASP A 126 6.63 6.56 10.81
CA ASP A 126 8.01 6.64 10.33
C ASP A 126 8.28 5.74 9.11
N GLY A 127 7.29 5.00 8.63
CA GLY A 127 7.41 4.14 7.48
C GLY A 127 7.91 2.73 7.78
N LYS A 128 8.11 2.39 9.03
CA LYS A 128 8.50 1.02 9.40
C LYS A 128 7.30 0.10 9.39
N ILE A 129 7.53 -1.14 9.02
CA ILE A 129 6.51 -2.18 8.98
C ILE A 129 6.81 -3.21 10.07
N TYR A 130 5.77 -3.62 10.76
CA TYR A 130 5.89 -4.63 11.81
C TYR A 130 4.87 -5.73 11.58
N SER A 131 5.29 -6.98 11.81
CA SER A 131 4.33 -8.08 11.92
C SER A 131 3.70 -8.05 13.31
N LYS A 132 2.47 -8.53 13.40
CA LYS A 132 1.76 -8.65 14.68
C LYS A 132 1.42 -10.12 14.90
N ILE A 133 2.22 -10.78 15.72
CA ILE A 133 2.02 -12.19 16.09
C ILE A 133 1.89 -12.27 17.60
N ASN A 134 0.76 -12.80 18.10
CA ASN A 134 0.52 -12.99 19.52
C ASN A 134 0.73 -11.71 20.35
N GLY A 135 0.33 -10.56 19.81
CA GLY A 135 0.47 -9.29 20.48
C GLY A 135 1.86 -8.68 20.43
N GLU A 136 2.83 -9.39 19.88
CA GLU A 136 4.20 -8.91 19.74
C GLU A 136 4.43 -8.32 18.35
N ARG A 137 5.24 -7.27 18.30
CA ARG A 137 5.65 -6.64 17.05
C ARG A 137 7.08 -7.04 16.70
N LYS A 138 7.26 -7.48 15.45
CA LYS A 138 8.58 -7.75 14.91
C LYS A 138 8.74 -6.93 13.65
N GLU A 139 9.81 -6.15 13.57
CA GLU A 139 10.07 -5.33 12.39
C GLU A 139 10.34 -6.20 11.17
N LEU A 140 9.69 -5.85 10.05
CA LEU A 140 9.91 -6.46 8.75
C LEU A 140 10.67 -5.47 7.89
N ASP A 141 11.73 -5.93 7.24
CA ASP A 141 12.53 -5.11 6.35
C ASP A 141 11.95 -5.14 4.94
N LEU A 142 10.83 -4.43 4.75
CA LEU A 142 10.22 -4.30 3.42
C LEU A 142 10.82 -3.11 2.69
N LYS A 143 11.22 -3.34 1.45
CA LYS A 143 11.81 -2.30 0.62
C LYS A 143 10.77 -1.31 0.14
N GLU A 144 11.17 -0.04 0.08
CA GLU A 144 10.36 0.99 -0.53
C GLU A 144 10.39 0.82 -2.05
N CYS A 145 9.21 0.85 -2.68
CA CYS A 145 9.12 0.74 -4.13
C CYS A 145 9.38 2.08 -4.79
N LYS A 146 10.25 2.07 -5.81
CA LYS A 146 10.44 3.25 -6.64
C LYS A 146 9.27 3.37 -7.61
N MET A 147 8.34 4.26 -7.29
CA MET A 147 7.16 4.47 -8.09
C MET A 147 7.46 5.31 -9.34
N PRO A 148 6.69 5.14 -10.43
CA PRO A 148 6.88 5.94 -11.65
C PRO A 148 6.38 7.39 -11.52
N PHE A 149 5.88 7.77 -10.35
CA PHE A 149 5.41 9.11 -10.03
C PHE A 149 6.01 9.56 -8.70
N LYS A 150 5.91 10.85 -8.40
CA LYS A 150 6.41 11.40 -7.13
C LYS A 150 5.52 10.97 -5.97
N THR A 151 6.16 10.63 -4.87
CA THR A 151 5.48 10.30 -3.62
C THR A 151 5.75 11.40 -2.59
N LYS A 152 4.81 11.59 -1.67
CA LYS A 152 4.95 12.56 -0.59
C LYS A 152 5.59 11.91 0.62
N GLN A 153 6.79 11.42 0.41
CA GLN A 153 7.57 10.81 1.45
C GLN A 153 8.72 11.73 1.78
N ARG A 154 8.84 12.13 3.04
CA ARG A 154 10.03 12.82 3.48
C ARG A 154 10.84 11.91 4.36
N THR A 155 12.02 11.58 3.87
CA THR A 155 13.03 11.01 4.73
C THR A 155 13.54 12.15 5.61
N SER A 156 13.53 11.94 6.91
CA SER A 156 14.24 12.82 7.82
C SER A 156 15.68 12.88 7.35
N ALA A 157 16.09 14.07 6.95
CA ALA A 157 17.48 14.32 6.66
C ALA A 157 18.30 14.14 7.94
#